data_a52ef5b4595ef7acceccd23e7fe0f4d8
#
_entry.id   a52ef5b4595ef7acceccd23e7fe0f4d8
#
_cell.length_a   1.000
_cell.length_b   1.000
_cell.length_c   1.000
_cell.angle_alpha   90.00
_cell.angle_beta   90.00
_cell.angle_gamma   90.00
#
_symmetry.space_group_name_H-M   'P 1'
#
loop_
_entity.id
_entity.type
_entity.pdbx_description
1 polymer ?
#
loop_
_entity_poly.entity_id
_entity_poly.type
_entity_poly.pdbx_seq_one_letter_code
_entity_poly.pdbx_strand_id
1 'polypeptide(L)'
;RKMDFDLFNYDKYIVSFSGGKDSTALLLFLIDNGIDKSKIELWHQEIDGRGENFFDWEVTPDYCKKLAEAFGVSVFFQWKDGGFKREMLRCNERTAKIFYECPDNTIHSVGGEKGKCSTRLKFPQPSPNLNVRWCSSYLKIDVCAAAIRNQERFNGIRTLVLSGERGEESKQRAGYAILEPDKSDLRNGKKIMRYVDRYRPIRDWTERRIWDLLEKYRVRPHPCYFMGFGRCSCKFCIFGNANQFASAACISHQNFSQLVQFEKEFGYTLKRDTDLSTLIKKGVPYHDITPELARLATSYQYNSDIFIPYSQQWELPAGAFKKCGGPM
;
A
#
# COMPACT_ATOMS: atom_id res chain seq x y z
N ARG A 1 -15.71 -3.55 -28.61
CA ARG A 1 -16.82 -2.84 -27.92
C ARG A 1 -16.21 -1.96 -26.86
N LYS A 2 -16.37 -0.61 -26.96
CA LYS A 2 -16.15 0.27 -25.80
C LYS A 2 -17.07 -0.24 -24.69
N MET A 3 -16.54 -0.65 -23.56
CA MET A 3 -17.36 -0.87 -22.37
C MET A 3 -17.92 0.50 -21.99
N ASP A 4 -19.25 0.64 -22.02
CA ASP A 4 -19.88 1.82 -21.45
C ASP A 4 -19.62 1.78 -19.95
N PHE A 5 -18.66 2.59 -19.50
CA PHE A 5 -18.31 2.71 -18.09
C PHE A 5 -19.25 3.70 -17.42
N ASP A 6 -19.99 3.21 -16.48
CA ASP A 6 -20.80 4.02 -15.59
C ASP A 6 -20.31 3.79 -14.16
N LEU A 7 -19.77 4.84 -13.53
CA LEU A 7 -19.25 4.80 -12.16
C LEU A 7 -20.33 4.38 -11.14
N PHE A 8 -21.59 4.69 -11.40
CA PHE A 8 -22.70 4.40 -10.47
C PHE A 8 -23.24 2.97 -10.58
N ASN A 9 -22.82 2.23 -11.59
CA ASN A 9 -23.31 0.87 -11.86
C ASN A 9 -22.49 -0.21 -11.13
N TYR A 10 -22.09 0.07 -9.88
CA TYR A 10 -21.42 -0.87 -9.01
C TYR A 10 -22.08 -0.93 -7.64
N ASP A 11 -22.08 -2.13 -7.05
CA ASP A 11 -22.66 -2.40 -5.73
C ASP A 11 -21.64 -2.13 -4.63
N LYS A 12 -20.34 -2.32 -4.90
CA LYS A 12 -19.23 -2.12 -3.97
C LYS A 12 -18.04 -1.45 -4.66
N TYR A 13 -17.38 -0.57 -3.89
CA TYR A 13 -16.17 0.13 -4.29
C TYR A 13 -15.06 -0.20 -3.28
N ILE A 14 -14.04 -0.90 -3.73
CA ILE A 14 -12.87 -1.25 -2.93
C ILE A 14 -11.75 -0.29 -3.31
N VAL A 15 -11.31 0.53 -2.37
CA VAL A 15 -10.13 1.39 -2.54
C VAL A 15 -8.91 0.62 -2.05
N SER A 16 -7.94 0.33 -2.93
CA SER A 16 -6.62 -0.18 -2.54
C SER A 16 -5.91 0.90 -1.71
N PHE A 17 -5.99 0.79 -0.39
CA PHE A 17 -5.69 1.88 0.53
C PHE A 17 -4.37 1.66 1.27
N SER A 18 -3.36 2.48 0.97
CA SER A 18 -2.04 2.42 1.61
C SER A 18 -1.82 3.49 2.69
N GLY A 19 -2.81 4.34 2.96
CA GLY A 19 -2.64 5.53 3.80
C GLY A 19 -1.90 6.69 3.11
N GLY A 20 -1.45 6.51 1.88
CA GLY A 20 -0.74 7.55 1.13
C GLY A 20 -1.68 8.51 0.38
N LYS A 21 -1.13 9.64 -0.07
CA LYS A 21 -1.86 10.71 -0.76
C LYS A 21 -2.70 10.23 -1.95
N ASP A 22 -2.13 9.34 -2.76
CA ASP A 22 -2.79 8.85 -3.97
C ASP A 22 -3.98 7.94 -3.64
N SER A 23 -3.86 7.06 -2.65
CA SER A 23 -4.97 6.24 -2.19
C SER A 23 -6.03 7.05 -1.43
N THR A 24 -5.64 8.10 -0.71
CA THR A 24 -6.58 9.06 -0.12
C THR A 24 -7.34 9.81 -1.19
N ALA A 25 -6.67 10.22 -2.27
CA ALA A 25 -7.33 10.87 -3.41
C ALA A 25 -8.37 9.98 -4.10
N LEU A 26 -8.19 8.65 -4.11
CA LEU A 26 -9.21 7.72 -4.61
C LEU A 26 -10.49 7.75 -3.78
N LEU A 27 -10.36 7.77 -2.45
CA LEU A 27 -11.51 7.92 -1.56
C LEU A 27 -12.22 9.24 -1.81
N LEU A 28 -11.46 10.34 -1.87
CA LEU A 28 -12.00 11.68 -2.10
C LEU A 28 -12.65 11.80 -3.48
N PHE A 29 -12.11 11.14 -4.50
CA PHE A 29 -12.72 11.04 -5.82
C PHE A 29 -14.11 10.39 -5.75
N LEU A 30 -14.28 9.29 -5.03
CA LEU A 30 -15.57 8.63 -4.86
C LEU A 30 -16.57 9.55 -4.13
N ILE A 31 -16.11 10.24 -3.08
CA ILE A 31 -16.93 11.18 -2.31
C ILE A 31 -17.34 12.37 -3.17
N ASP A 32 -16.41 12.98 -3.94
CA ASP A 32 -16.71 14.10 -4.85
C ASP A 32 -17.72 13.73 -5.95
N ASN A 33 -17.73 12.45 -6.35
CA ASN A 33 -18.72 11.94 -7.32
C ASN A 33 -20.03 11.49 -6.68
N GLY A 34 -20.22 11.67 -5.37
CA GLY A 34 -21.47 11.35 -4.69
C GLY A 34 -21.75 9.86 -4.49
N ILE A 35 -20.72 9.02 -4.50
CA ILE A 35 -20.87 7.59 -4.21
C ILE A 35 -21.27 7.41 -2.74
N ASP A 36 -22.29 6.58 -2.51
CA ASP A 36 -22.75 6.25 -1.16
C ASP A 36 -21.61 5.62 -0.34
N LYS A 37 -21.31 6.25 0.80
CA LYS A 37 -20.24 5.83 1.70
C LYS A 37 -20.42 4.39 2.21
N SER A 38 -21.65 3.91 2.34
CA SER A 38 -21.95 2.52 2.74
C SER A 38 -21.49 1.47 1.74
N LYS A 39 -21.26 1.88 0.50
CA LYS A 39 -20.72 1.04 -0.56
C LYS A 39 -19.21 1.09 -0.68
N ILE A 40 -18.54 2.05 0.00
CA ILE A 40 -17.08 2.27 -0.07
C ILE A 40 -16.39 1.47 1.03
N GLU A 41 -15.37 0.73 0.65
CA GLU A 41 -14.51 0.00 1.56
C GLU A 41 -13.04 0.33 1.29
N LEU A 42 -12.31 0.74 2.31
CA LEU A 42 -10.86 0.89 2.27
C LEU A 42 -10.21 -0.46 2.58
N TRP A 43 -9.35 -0.95 1.69
CA TRP A 43 -8.68 -2.22 1.87
C TRP A 43 -7.18 -2.03 2.00
N HIS A 44 -6.66 -2.29 3.19
CA HIS A 44 -5.23 -2.14 3.51
C HIS A 44 -4.55 -3.50 3.63
N GLN A 45 -3.46 -3.69 2.89
CA GLN A 45 -2.62 -4.88 2.99
C GLN A 45 -1.44 -4.60 3.93
N GLU A 46 -1.46 -5.23 5.11
CA GLU A 46 -0.38 -5.14 6.12
C GLU A 46 0.82 -5.96 5.64
N ILE A 47 1.89 -5.27 5.23
CA ILE A 47 3.07 -5.87 4.61
C ILE A 47 3.83 -6.77 5.58
N ASP A 48 3.97 -6.36 6.82
CA ASP A 48 4.65 -7.13 7.85
C ASP A 48 3.74 -8.18 8.51
N GLY A 49 2.46 -8.22 8.12
CA GLY A 49 1.46 -9.02 8.78
C GLY A 49 1.12 -8.48 10.17
N ARG A 50 0.53 -9.32 11.02
CA ARG A 50 0.27 -8.99 12.42
C ARG A 50 1.32 -9.64 13.30
N GLY A 51 2.18 -8.85 13.91
CA GLY A 51 3.31 -9.28 14.70
C GLY A 51 4.36 -8.18 14.80
N GLU A 52 5.63 -8.57 14.76
CA GLU A 52 6.74 -7.63 14.76
C GLU A 52 6.78 -6.84 13.44
N ASN A 53 6.72 -5.51 13.53
CA ASN A 53 6.91 -4.65 12.37
C ASN A 53 8.39 -4.66 11.97
N PHE A 54 8.65 -4.86 10.69
CA PHE A 54 10.01 -5.00 10.19
C PHE A 54 10.31 -4.06 9.01
N PHE A 55 9.40 -3.94 8.06
CA PHE A 55 9.69 -3.32 6.77
C PHE A 55 8.85 -2.06 6.52
N ASP A 56 7.64 -1.99 7.09
CA ASP A 56 6.70 -0.89 6.89
C ASP A 56 6.69 0.09 8.08
N TRP A 57 5.84 1.13 8.00
CA TRP A 57 5.60 2.08 9.06
C TRP A 57 4.61 1.51 10.07
N GLU A 58 4.96 1.56 11.34
CA GLU A 58 4.16 1.05 12.45
C GLU A 58 2.81 1.76 12.56
N VAL A 59 2.76 3.06 12.25
CA VAL A 59 1.56 3.89 12.40
C VAL A 59 0.52 3.69 11.30
N THR A 60 0.90 3.13 10.16
CA THR A 60 0.04 3.09 8.97
C THR A 60 -1.32 2.41 9.22
N PRO A 61 -1.41 1.24 9.88
CA PRO A 61 -2.70 0.61 10.11
C PRO A 61 -3.66 1.48 10.93
N ASP A 62 -3.18 2.11 12.00
CA ASP A 62 -4.02 2.95 12.85
C ASP A 62 -4.39 4.28 12.18
N TYR A 63 -3.47 4.87 11.40
CA TYR A 63 -3.78 6.02 10.54
C TYR A 63 -4.91 5.67 9.54
N CYS A 64 -4.86 4.50 8.91
CA CYS A 64 -5.90 4.04 7.99
C CYS A 64 -7.25 3.89 8.69
N LYS A 65 -7.29 3.33 9.91
CA LYS A 65 -8.50 3.22 10.72
C LYS A 65 -9.11 4.58 11.03
N LYS A 66 -8.31 5.49 11.57
CA LYS A 66 -8.77 6.84 11.93
C LYS A 66 -9.24 7.65 10.74
N LEU A 67 -8.57 7.49 9.58
CA LEU A 67 -9.02 8.13 8.36
C LEU A 67 -10.37 7.57 7.90
N ALA A 68 -10.56 6.25 7.92
CA ALA A 68 -11.84 5.63 7.59
C ALA A 68 -12.96 6.10 8.53
N GLU A 69 -12.71 6.13 9.84
CA GLU A 69 -13.65 6.65 10.86
C GLU A 69 -14.01 8.11 10.58
N ALA A 70 -13.02 8.97 10.31
CA ALA A 70 -13.23 10.40 10.04
C ALA A 70 -14.10 10.65 8.80
N PHE A 71 -13.99 9.79 7.78
CA PHE A 71 -14.82 9.87 6.58
C PHE A 71 -16.14 9.09 6.67
N GLY A 72 -16.33 8.27 7.70
CA GLY A 72 -17.51 7.41 7.86
C GLY A 72 -17.60 6.31 6.81
N VAL A 73 -16.48 5.68 6.49
CA VAL A 73 -16.38 4.55 5.56
C VAL A 73 -15.78 3.33 6.27
N SER A 74 -16.04 2.14 5.77
CA SER A 74 -15.46 0.91 6.33
C SER A 74 -14.00 0.74 5.92
N VAL A 75 -13.19 0.17 6.81
CA VAL A 75 -11.83 -0.28 6.49
C VAL A 75 -11.65 -1.75 6.87
N PHE A 76 -10.99 -2.52 6.01
CA PHE A 76 -10.68 -3.92 6.23
C PHE A 76 -9.20 -4.19 5.97
N PHE A 77 -8.60 -4.96 6.86
CA PHE A 77 -7.19 -5.32 6.77
C PHE A 77 -7.05 -6.73 6.22
N GLN A 78 -6.03 -6.91 5.39
CA GLN A 78 -5.65 -8.20 4.86
C GLN A 78 -4.14 -8.36 4.98
N TRP A 79 -3.68 -9.55 5.30
CA TRP A 79 -2.26 -9.82 5.45
C TRP A 79 -1.91 -11.27 5.13
N LYS A 80 -0.65 -11.48 4.86
CA LYS A 80 -0.06 -12.81 4.82
C LYS A 80 0.58 -13.10 6.19
N ASP A 81 0.36 -14.30 6.72
CA ASP A 81 0.91 -14.71 8.00
C ASP A 81 2.44 -14.54 8.04
N GLY A 82 2.94 -13.85 9.08
CA GLY A 82 4.35 -13.50 9.22
C GLY A 82 4.90 -12.49 8.19
N GLY A 83 4.06 -12.02 7.28
CA GLY A 83 4.32 -10.91 6.36
C GLY A 83 5.62 -11.00 5.56
N PHE A 84 6.26 -9.84 5.41
CA PHE A 84 7.47 -9.68 4.60
C PHE A 84 8.63 -10.54 5.11
N LYS A 85 8.90 -10.51 6.42
CA LYS A 85 10.04 -11.21 7.04
C LYS A 85 9.94 -12.73 6.83
N ARG A 86 8.77 -13.32 7.10
CA ARG A 86 8.55 -14.75 6.89
C ARG A 86 8.68 -15.16 5.42
N GLU A 87 8.10 -14.37 4.51
CA GLU A 87 8.19 -14.67 3.08
C GLU A 87 9.62 -14.54 2.57
N MET A 88 10.38 -13.56 3.06
CA MET A 88 11.80 -13.36 2.75
C MET A 88 12.66 -14.52 3.23
N LEU A 89 12.43 -15.00 4.46
CA LEU A 89 13.21 -16.05 5.12
C LEU A 89 12.74 -17.47 4.77
N ARG A 90 11.72 -17.61 3.95
CA ARG A 90 11.14 -18.92 3.59
C ARG A 90 12.19 -19.88 3.04
N CYS A 91 12.34 -21.06 3.70
CA CYS A 91 13.32 -22.08 3.38
C CYS A 91 12.67 -23.46 3.39
N ASN A 92 12.50 -24.07 2.21
CA ASN A 92 11.83 -25.35 2.03
C ASN A 92 10.45 -25.43 2.69
N GLU A 93 9.71 -24.32 2.63
CA GLU A 93 8.38 -24.18 3.23
C GLU A 93 7.34 -23.78 2.17
N ARG A 94 6.07 -24.01 2.51
CA ARG A 94 4.95 -23.48 1.73
C ARG A 94 4.80 -21.99 1.95
N THR A 95 4.19 -21.31 0.97
CA THR A 95 3.75 -19.91 1.19
C THR A 95 2.73 -19.85 2.33
N ALA A 96 2.79 -18.79 3.11
CA ALA A 96 1.93 -18.62 4.28
C ALA A 96 0.45 -18.41 3.93
N LYS A 97 -0.44 -18.66 4.90
CA LYS A 97 -1.87 -18.35 4.82
C LYS A 97 -2.08 -16.84 4.61
N ILE A 98 -3.16 -16.52 3.95
CA ILE A 98 -3.67 -15.15 3.82
C ILE A 98 -4.84 -15.02 4.78
N PHE A 99 -4.79 -13.99 5.60
CA PHE A 99 -5.88 -13.59 6.49
C PHE A 99 -6.57 -12.34 5.96
N TYR A 100 -7.86 -12.22 6.21
CA TYR A 100 -8.64 -11.03 5.85
C TYR A 100 -9.80 -10.83 6.82
N GLU A 101 -10.08 -9.56 7.09
CA GLU A 101 -11.22 -9.13 7.90
C GLU A 101 -12.49 -9.08 7.06
N CYS A 102 -13.62 -9.38 7.69
CA CYS A 102 -14.96 -9.35 7.12
C CYS A 102 -15.87 -8.33 7.83
N PRO A 103 -16.97 -7.87 7.19
CA PRO A 103 -17.88 -6.88 7.77
C PRO A 103 -18.56 -7.29 9.08
N ASP A 104 -18.64 -8.57 9.36
CA ASP A 104 -19.17 -9.14 10.61
C ASP A 104 -18.14 -9.18 11.76
N ASN A 105 -17.01 -8.49 11.59
CA ASN A 105 -15.86 -8.48 12.51
C ASN A 105 -15.17 -9.85 12.69
N THR A 106 -15.39 -10.79 11.79
CA THR A 106 -14.65 -12.05 11.78
C THR A 106 -13.37 -11.94 10.95
N ILE A 107 -12.39 -12.78 11.28
CA ILE A 107 -11.15 -12.93 10.52
C ILE A 107 -11.15 -14.32 9.90
N HIS A 108 -11.04 -14.39 8.60
CA HIS A 108 -10.94 -15.62 7.84
C HIS A 108 -9.55 -15.83 7.30
N SER A 109 -9.24 -17.09 6.94
CA SER A 109 -7.94 -17.39 6.32
C SER A 109 -8.10 -18.34 5.13
N VAL A 110 -7.17 -18.25 4.18
CA VAL A 110 -7.12 -19.08 2.99
C VAL A 110 -5.69 -19.38 2.56
N GLY A 111 -5.48 -20.55 1.98
CA GLY A 111 -4.17 -20.99 1.47
C GLY A 111 -3.22 -21.52 2.56
N GLY A 112 -1.95 -21.63 2.23
CA GLY A 112 -0.90 -22.09 3.15
C GLY A 112 -0.77 -23.60 3.30
N GLU A 113 -1.79 -24.38 3.00
CA GLU A 113 -1.84 -25.85 3.22
C GLU A 113 -1.52 -26.65 1.97
N LYS A 114 -1.81 -26.08 0.80
CA LYS A 114 -1.62 -26.72 -0.49
C LYS A 114 -0.48 -26.03 -1.26
N GLY A 115 0.20 -26.77 -2.10
CA GLY A 115 1.31 -26.26 -2.92
C GLY A 115 2.64 -26.87 -2.53
N LYS A 116 3.62 -26.70 -3.39
CA LYS A 116 4.98 -27.21 -3.18
C LYS A 116 5.73 -26.33 -2.18
N CYS A 117 6.56 -26.97 -1.36
CA CYS A 117 7.57 -26.25 -0.58
C CYS A 117 8.57 -25.60 -1.53
N SER A 118 9.05 -24.44 -1.15
CA SER A 118 10.07 -23.72 -1.93
C SER A 118 10.88 -22.80 -1.03
N THR A 119 12.04 -22.38 -1.53
CA THR A 119 12.98 -21.52 -0.82
C THR A 119 13.03 -20.16 -1.48
N ARG A 120 13.07 -19.11 -0.66
CA ARG A 120 13.28 -17.75 -1.13
C ARG A 120 14.66 -17.22 -0.71
N LEU A 121 14.90 -16.97 0.55
CA LEU A 121 16.16 -16.49 1.13
C LEU A 121 16.78 -15.33 0.32
N LYS A 122 15.98 -14.35 -0.06
CA LYS A 122 16.40 -13.16 -0.81
C LYS A 122 15.38 -12.03 -0.74
N PHE A 123 15.87 -10.83 -0.94
CA PHE A 123 15.05 -9.62 -1.06
C PHE A 123 14.25 -9.58 -2.38
N PRO A 124 13.12 -8.87 -2.39
CA PRO A 124 12.49 -8.48 -3.64
C PRO A 124 13.36 -7.45 -4.36
N GLN A 125 13.33 -7.47 -5.69
CA GLN A 125 14.12 -6.54 -6.50
C GLN A 125 13.25 -5.48 -7.19
N PRO A 126 13.75 -4.25 -7.38
CA PRO A 126 13.12 -3.25 -8.22
C PRO A 126 13.01 -3.78 -9.65
N SER A 127 11.80 -4.12 -10.08
CA SER A 127 11.55 -4.68 -11.40
C SER A 127 10.08 -4.50 -11.79
N PRO A 128 9.76 -4.30 -13.08
CA PRO A 128 8.39 -4.43 -13.56
C PRO A 128 7.85 -5.86 -13.42
N ASN A 129 8.73 -6.87 -13.40
CA ASN A 129 8.35 -8.27 -13.23
C ASN A 129 7.93 -8.57 -11.78
N LEU A 130 6.66 -8.89 -11.61
CA LEU A 130 6.05 -9.20 -10.31
C LEU A 130 6.60 -10.48 -9.67
N ASN A 131 7.21 -11.39 -10.43
CA ASN A 131 7.82 -12.60 -9.86
C ASN A 131 9.06 -12.27 -9.02
N VAL A 132 9.86 -11.27 -9.44
CA VAL A 132 11.01 -10.78 -8.68
C VAL A 132 10.62 -9.69 -7.68
N ARG A 133 9.59 -8.88 -7.99
CA ARG A 133 8.99 -7.91 -7.07
C ARG A 133 7.91 -8.59 -6.23
N TRP A 134 8.27 -9.68 -5.56
CA TRP A 134 7.32 -10.49 -4.82
C TRP A 134 6.63 -9.75 -3.65
N CYS A 135 7.23 -8.70 -3.09
CA CYS A 135 6.57 -7.88 -2.08
C CYS A 135 5.27 -7.23 -2.60
N SER A 136 5.22 -6.88 -3.89
CA SER A 136 4.01 -6.36 -4.51
C SER A 136 3.01 -7.47 -4.87
N SER A 137 3.49 -8.57 -5.46
CA SER A 137 2.60 -9.67 -5.86
C SER A 137 2.06 -10.45 -4.66
N TYR A 138 2.96 -11.02 -3.84
CA TYR A 138 2.59 -11.96 -2.78
C TYR A 138 1.94 -11.30 -1.55
N LEU A 139 2.34 -10.05 -1.23
CA LEU A 139 1.88 -9.38 -0.01
C LEU A 139 0.77 -8.35 -0.23
N LYS A 140 0.50 -7.98 -1.49
CA LYS A 140 -0.56 -7.00 -1.83
C LYS A 140 -1.56 -7.57 -2.84
N ILE A 141 -1.14 -7.78 -4.09
CA ILE A 141 -2.04 -8.13 -5.19
C ILE A 141 -2.73 -9.48 -4.93
N ASP A 142 -1.95 -10.51 -4.56
CA ASP A 142 -2.50 -11.85 -4.32
C ASP A 142 -3.37 -11.89 -3.06
N VAL A 143 -2.99 -11.14 -2.04
CA VAL A 143 -3.73 -11.01 -0.78
C VAL A 143 -5.11 -10.38 -1.04
N CYS A 144 -5.15 -9.24 -1.72
CA CYS A 144 -6.40 -8.58 -2.11
C CYS A 144 -7.30 -9.49 -2.95
N ALA A 145 -6.72 -10.08 -4.02
CA ALA A 145 -7.48 -10.95 -4.91
C ALA A 145 -7.99 -12.23 -4.21
N ALA A 146 -7.22 -12.79 -3.28
CA ALA A 146 -7.64 -13.93 -2.47
C ALA A 146 -8.80 -13.54 -1.54
N ALA A 147 -8.73 -12.41 -0.88
CA ALA A 147 -9.79 -11.92 -0.02
C ALA A 147 -11.11 -11.69 -0.78
N ILE A 148 -11.06 -11.13 -2.00
CA ILE A 148 -12.27 -10.97 -2.83
C ILE A 148 -12.83 -12.34 -3.24
N ARG A 149 -11.99 -13.27 -3.67
CA ARG A 149 -12.43 -14.59 -4.16
C ARG A 149 -13.06 -15.49 -3.11
N ASN A 150 -12.71 -15.30 -1.84
CA ASN A 150 -13.14 -16.17 -0.74
C ASN A 150 -14.21 -15.52 0.15
N GLN A 151 -14.81 -14.40 -0.27
CA GLN A 151 -15.98 -13.82 0.37
C GLN A 151 -17.19 -13.92 -0.57
N GLU A 152 -18.20 -14.70 -0.17
CA GLU A 152 -19.41 -14.94 -0.97
C GLU A 152 -20.17 -13.65 -1.30
N ARG A 153 -20.04 -12.61 -0.45
CA ARG A 153 -20.71 -11.33 -0.64
C ARG A 153 -20.33 -10.59 -1.93
N PHE A 154 -19.27 -11.00 -2.60
CA PHE A 154 -18.86 -10.47 -3.91
C PHE A 154 -19.40 -11.29 -5.09
N ASN A 155 -20.06 -12.40 -4.83
CA ASN A 155 -20.64 -13.22 -5.89
C ASN A 155 -21.97 -12.63 -6.36
N GLY A 156 -22.20 -12.61 -7.65
CA GLY A 156 -23.44 -12.09 -8.26
C GLY A 156 -23.58 -10.57 -8.27
N ILE A 157 -22.61 -9.83 -7.73
CA ILE A 157 -22.62 -8.37 -7.69
C ILE A 157 -21.49 -7.76 -8.54
N ARG A 158 -21.57 -6.47 -8.78
CA ARG A 158 -20.55 -5.68 -9.48
C ARG A 158 -19.67 -4.96 -8.47
N THR A 159 -18.38 -5.23 -8.49
CA THR A 159 -17.38 -4.63 -7.61
C THR A 159 -16.38 -3.83 -8.43
N LEU A 160 -16.10 -2.60 -8.01
CA LEU A 160 -15.06 -1.75 -8.59
C LEU A 160 -13.88 -1.65 -7.63
N VAL A 161 -12.71 -2.14 -8.05
CA VAL A 161 -11.45 -2.00 -7.31
C VAL A 161 -10.71 -0.77 -7.84
N LEU A 162 -10.55 0.25 -7.01
CA LEU A 162 -9.80 1.45 -7.37
C LEU A 162 -8.35 1.32 -6.93
N SER A 163 -7.44 1.71 -7.80
CA SER A 163 -5.99 1.70 -7.54
C SER A 163 -5.32 2.99 -8.00
N GLY A 164 -4.35 3.47 -7.19
CA GLY A 164 -3.82 4.83 -7.23
C GLY A 164 -2.53 4.97 -8.04
N GLU A 165 -2.31 4.15 -9.08
CA GLU A 165 -1.18 4.34 -9.97
C GLU A 165 -1.37 5.60 -10.83
N ARG A 166 -0.36 6.49 -10.83
CA ARG A 166 -0.34 7.68 -11.69
C ARG A 166 0.68 7.54 -12.81
N GLY A 167 0.32 7.99 -14.00
CA GLY A 167 1.20 7.98 -15.18
C GLY A 167 2.46 8.83 -15.00
N GLU A 168 2.37 9.89 -14.20
CA GLU A 168 3.48 10.77 -13.86
C GLU A 168 4.63 10.06 -13.11
N GLU A 169 4.34 8.95 -12.43
CA GLU A 169 5.34 8.20 -11.65
C GLU A 169 6.29 7.36 -12.52
N SER A 170 5.83 6.87 -13.68
CA SER A 170 6.67 6.12 -14.62
C SER A 170 5.99 5.91 -15.97
N LYS A 171 6.82 5.72 -17.02
CA LYS A 171 6.35 5.38 -18.38
C LYS A 171 5.46 4.14 -18.40
N GLN A 172 5.79 3.13 -17.59
CA GLN A 172 5.00 1.90 -17.49
C GLN A 172 3.59 2.19 -16.96
N ARG A 173 3.48 3.02 -15.90
CA ARG A 173 2.19 3.39 -15.31
C ARG A 173 1.34 4.25 -16.24
N ALA A 174 1.96 5.12 -17.03
CA ALA A 174 1.27 5.89 -18.05
C ALA A 174 0.59 5.01 -19.10
N GLY A 175 1.14 3.81 -19.36
CA GLY A 175 0.55 2.83 -20.28
C GLY A 175 -0.52 1.91 -19.68
N TYR A 176 -0.83 2.00 -18.39
CA TYR A 176 -1.87 1.15 -17.78
C TYR A 176 -3.26 1.52 -18.30
N ALA A 177 -4.11 0.52 -18.49
CA ALA A 177 -5.51 0.76 -18.83
C ALA A 177 -6.20 1.51 -17.67
N ILE A 178 -7.08 2.47 -18.00
CA ILE A 178 -7.89 3.17 -17.00
C ILE A 178 -8.88 2.21 -16.36
N LEU A 179 -9.47 1.34 -17.16
CA LEU A 179 -10.43 0.33 -16.75
C LEU A 179 -10.07 -1.02 -17.38
N GLU A 180 -10.05 -2.07 -16.59
CA GLU A 180 -9.80 -3.44 -17.02
C GLU A 180 -10.45 -4.44 -16.06
N PRO A 181 -10.71 -5.69 -16.45
CA PRO A 181 -11.08 -6.74 -15.48
C PRO A 181 -10.02 -6.93 -14.41
N ASP A 182 -10.44 -7.03 -13.15
CA ASP A 182 -9.52 -7.31 -12.05
C ASP A 182 -9.05 -8.77 -12.06
N LYS A 183 -7.93 -9.04 -11.40
CA LYS A 183 -7.40 -10.40 -11.20
C LYS A 183 -8.38 -11.36 -10.51
N SER A 184 -9.29 -10.83 -9.71
CA SER A 184 -10.33 -11.58 -9.01
C SER A 184 -11.62 -11.75 -9.83
N ASP A 185 -11.71 -11.16 -11.02
CA ASP A 185 -12.88 -11.25 -11.89
C ASP A 185 -13.19 -12.71 -12.28
N LEU A 186 -14.47 -13.04 -12.32
CA LEU A 186 -14.99 -14.32 -12.77
C LEU A 186 -16.39 -14.14 -13.43
N ARG A 187 -16.54 -13.10 -14.28
CA ARG A 187 -17.83 -12.74 -14.90
C ARG A 187 -18.40 -13.84 -15.81
N ASN A 188 -17.55 -14.71 -16.35
CA ASN A 188 -17.95 -15.80 -17.23
C ASN A 188 -17.94 -17.16 -16.52
N GLY A 189 -17.92 -17.17 -15.18
CA GLY A 189 -17.92 -18.41 -14.39
C GLY A 189 -19.25 -19.17 -14.49
N LYS A 190 -19.19 -20.48 -14.71
CA LYS A 190 -20.41 -21.34 -14.85
C LYS A 190 -21.13 -21.58 -13.54
N LYS A 191 -20.39 -21.71 -12.42
CA LYS A 191 -20.97 -22.03 -11.09
C LYS A 191 -21.10 -20.79 -10.21
N ILE A 192 -20.14 -19.89 -10.30
CA ILE A 192 -20.06 -18.64 -9.55
C ILE A 192 -19.74 -17.56 -10.55
N MET A 193 -20.52 -16.50 -10.55
CA MET A 193 -20.22 -15.28 -11.32
C MET A 193 -19.83 -14.19 -10.35
N ARG A 194 -18.79 -13.44 -10.71
CA ARG A 194 -18.31 -12.28 -9.96
C ARG A 194 -17.76 -11.24 -10.93
N TYR A 195 -18.38 -10.08 -10.96
CA TYR A 195 -17.93 -8.96 -11.79
C TYR A 195 -17.00 -8.09 -10.97
N VAL A 196 -15.73 -8.08 -11.32
CA VAL A 196 -14.75 -7.22 -10.66
C VAL A 196 -13.94 -6.48 -11.72
N ASP A 197 -14.10 -5.17 -11.75
CA ASP A 197 -13.30 -4.29 -12.59
C ASP A 197 -12.26 -3.54 -11.75
N ARG A 198 -11.12 -3.26 -12.36
CA ARG A 198 -10.07 -2.40 -11.81
C ARG A 198 -10.10 -1.06 -12.52
N TYR A 199 -10.19 0.01 -11.73
CA TYR A 199 -10.31 1.37 -12.23
C TYR A 199 -9.19 2.26 -11.66
N ARG A 200 -8.58 3.07 -12.52
CA ARG A 200 -7.51 4.02 -12.19
C ARG A 200 -7.94 5.45 -12.50
N PRO A 201 -8.87 6.03 -11.73
CA PRO A 201 -9.43 7.35 -12.03
C PRO A 201 -8.39 8.47 -12.01
N ILE A 202 -7.35 8.32 -11.20
CA ILE A 202 -6.30 9.34 -11.02
C ILE A 202 -5.06 9.09 -11.88
N ARG A 203 -5.10 8.12 -12.83
CA ARG A 203 -3.94 7.78 -13.67
C ARG A 203 -3.33 9.00 -14.35
N ASP A 204 -4.18 9.88 -14.87
CA ASP A 204 -3.77 11.07 -15.63
C ASP A 204 -3.71 12.34 -14.75
N TRP A 205 -3.76 12.20 -13.42
CA TRP A 205 -3.66 13.33 -12.51
C TRP A 205 -2.21 13.65 -12.17
N THR A 206 -1.92 14.95 -12.08
CA THR A 206 -0.64 15.45 -11.56
C THR A 206 -0.57 15.31 -10.04
N GLU A 207 0.63 15.28 -9.49
CA GLU A 207 0.83 15.29 -8.04
C GLU A 207 0.25 16.54 -7.39
N ARG A 208 0.32 17.70 -8.08
CA ARG A 208 -0.32 18.96 -7.64
C ARG A 208 -1.81 18.74 -7.41
N ARG A 209 -2.54 18.18 -8.36
CA ARG A 209 -3.97 17.93 -8.23
C ARG A 209 -4.32 17.01 -7.05
N ILE A 210 -3.44 16.05 -6.74
CA ILE A 210 -3.61 15.19 -5.57
C ILE A 210 -3.51 16.01 -4.29
N TRP A 211 -2.49 16.85 -4.16
CA TRP A 211 -2.30 17.69 -2.98
C TRP A 211 -3.41 18.74 -2.82
N ASP A 212 -3.81 19.38 -3.91
CA ASP A 212 -4.92 20.35 -3.91
C ASP A 212 -6.24 19.70 -3.44
N LEU A 213 -6.47 18.43 -3.78
CA LEU A 213 -7.63 17.69 -3.30
C LEU A 213 -7.54 17.37 -1.80
N LEU A 214 -6.38 16.96 -1.29
CA LEU A 214 -6.19 16.73 0.14
C LEU A 214 -6.36 18.05 0.94
N GLU A 215 -5.85 19.16 0.44
CA GLU A 215 -6.05 20.49 1.01
C GLU A 215 -7.52 20.91 1.03
N LYS A 216 -8.25 20.73 -0.08
CA LYS A 216 -9.69 20.98 -0.18
C LYS A 216 -10.48 20.31 0.95
N TYR A 217 -10.13 19.05 1.25
CA TYR A 217 -10.75 18.27 2.32
C TYR A 217 -10.04 18.44 3.68
N ARG A 218 -9.01 19.26 3.74
CA ARG A 218 -8.21 19.51 4.94
C ARG A 218 -7.65 18.24 5.59
N VAL A 219 -7.39 17.21 4.79
CA VAL A 219 -6.86 15.94 5.29
C VAL A 219 -5.41 16.14 5.72
N ARG A 220 -5.07 15.72 6.94
CA ARG A 220 -3.69 15.62 7.41
C ARG A 220 -3.03 14.40 6.76
N PRO A 221 -1.99 14.60 5.95
CA PRO A 221 -1.29 13.48 5.30
C PRO A 221 -0.59 12.57 6.32
N HIS A 222 -0.29 11.34 5.88
CA HIS A 222 0.50 10.38 6.68
C HIS A 222 1.82 11.00 7.18
N PRO A 223 2.27 10.71 8.42
CA PRO A 223 3.45 11.32 9.03
C PRO A 223 4.74 11.28 8.20
N CYS A 224 4.93 10.25 7.39
CA CYS A 224 6.13 10.13 6.55
C CYS A 224 6.32 11.34 5.62
N TYR A 225 5.25 11.95 5.13
CA TYR A 225 5.35 13.13 4.25
C TYR A 225 5.93 14.36 4.96
N PHE A 226 5.60 14.55 6.24
CA PHE A 226 6.15 15.64 7.04
C PHE A 226 7.64 15.45 7.33
N MET A 227 8.12 14.22 7.35
CA MET A 227 9.54 13.89 7.47
C MET A 227 10.32 13.98 6.16
N GLY A 228 9.68 14.40 5.06
CA GLY A 228 10.36 14.60 3.77
C GLY A 228 10.29 13.40 2.82
N PHE A 229 9.58 12.32 3.16
CA PHE A 229 9.37 11.21 2.21
C PHE A 229 8.33 11.62 1.16
N GLY A 230 8.68 11.54 -0.12
CA GLY A 230 7.77 11.91 -1.21
C GLY A 230 6.67 10.89 -1.50
N ARG A 231 6.72 9.71 -0.86
CA ARG A 231 5.72 8.65 -0.99
C ARG A 231 5.49 7.95 0.34
N CYS A 232 4.23 7.67 0.65
CA CYS A 232 3.85 6.72 1.67
C CYS A 232 3.95 5.30 1.08
N SER A 233 5.17 4.79 1.05
CA SER A 233 5.51 3.40 0.76
C SER A 233 6.05 2.77 2.03
N CYS A 234 6.42 1.49 1.99
CA CYS A 234 7.12 0.89 3.14
C CYS A 234 8.34 1.73 3.51
N LYS A 235 8.68 1.80 4.78
CA LYS A 235 9.81 2.55 5.33
C LYS A 235 11.14 2.20 4.62
N PHE A 236 11.37 0.90 4.40
CA PHE A 236 12.53 0.38 3.67
C PHE A 236 12.19 -0.06 2.24
N CYS A 237 11.35 0.70 1.54
CA CYS A 237 10.90 0.35 0.21
C CYS A 237 12.08 0.07 -0.75
N ILE A 238 11.99 -1.03 -1.48
CA ILE A 238 13.01 -1.43 -2.49
C ILE A 238 13.28 -0.35 -3.54
N PHE A 239 12.32 0.54 -3.80
CA PHE A 239 12.49 1.67 -4.70
C PHE A 239 13.13 2.90 -4.04
N GLY A 240 13.31 2.89 -2.72
CA GLY A 240 13.93 4.01 -2.00
C GLY A 240 15.31 4.37 -2.52
N ASN A 241 15.63 5.65 -2.60
CA ASN A 241 16.96 6.13 -2.93
C ASN A 241 17.88 6.19 -1.69
N ALA A 242 19.13 6.61 -1.86
CA ALA A 242 20.10 6.68 -0.76
C ALA A 242 19.62 7.56 0.41
N ASN A 243 19.02 8.72 0.11
CA ASN A 243 18.51 9.62 1.15
C ASN A 243 17.34 8.99 1.94
N GLN A 244 16.44 8.28 1.25
CA GLN A 244 15.35 7.56 1.92
C GLN A 244 15.87 6.47 2.86
N PHE A 245 16.85 5.67 2.40
CA PHE A 245 17.45 4.64 3.26
C PHE A 245 18.24 5.24 4.43
N ALA A 246 19.01 6.33 4.21
CA ALA A 246 19.68 7.04 5.29
C ALA A 246 18.67 7.59 6.32
N SER A 247 17.56 8.17 5.85
CA SER A 247 16.48 8.66 6.69
C SER A 247 15.80 7.53 7.48
N ALA A 248 15.43 6.44 6.80
CA ALA A 248 14.80 5.28 7.44
C ALA A 248 15.74 4.60 8.46
N ALA A 249 17.05 4.54 8.19
CA ALA A 249 18.05 4.01 9.11
C ALA A 249 18.16 4.87 10.40
N CYS A 250 18.06 6.20 10.29
CA CYS A 250 18.00 7.08 11.45
C CYS A 250 16.74 6.87 12.29
N ILE A 251 15.59 6.65 11.64
CA ILE A 251 14.30 6.47 12.30
C ILE A 251 14.18 5.07 12.95
N SER A 252 14.67 4.02 12.29
CA SER A 252 14.52 2.62 12.69
C SER A 252 15.84 1.86 12.54
N HIS A 253 16.82 2.25 13.34
CA HIS A 253 18.19 1.71 13.27
C HIS A 253 18.25 0.19 13.47
N GLN A 254 17.43 -0.35 14.38
CA GLN A 254 17.41 -1.79 14.65
C GLN A 254 16.94 -2.59 13.43
N ASN A 255 15.84 -2.20 12.81
CA ASN A 255 15.33 -2.87 11.61
C ASN A 255 16.31 -2.73 10.44
N PHE A 256 16.94 -1.55 10.28
CA PHE A 256 17.97 -1.35 9.28
C PHE A 256 19.17 -2.29 9.50
N SER A 257 19.65 -2.44 10.73
CA SER A 257 20.75 -3.35 11.06
C SER A 257 20.41 -4.82 10.75
N GLN A 258 19.16 -5.24 10.99
CA GLN A 258 18.69 -6.57 10.59
C GLN A 258 18.71 -6.74 9.06
N LEU A 259 18.31 -5.73 8.30
CA LEU A 259 18.36 -5.79 6.83
C LEU A 259 19.80 -5.96 6.31
N VAL A 260 20.76 -5.21 6.87
CA VAL A 260 22.19 -5.35 6.56
C VAL A 260 22.70 -6.75 6.90
N GLN A 261 22.26 -7.31 8.02
CA GLN A 261 22.63 -8.68 8.41
C GLN A 261 22.09 -9.70 7.41
N PHE A 262 20.85 -9.57 6.98
CA PHE A 262 20.25 -10.47 5.96
C PHE A 262 20.94 -10.36 4.61
N GLU A 263 21.41 -9.17 4.18
CA GLU A 263 22.24 -9.08 2.96
C GLU A 263 23.48 -9.96 3.05
N LYS A 264 24.15 -9.98 4.19
CA LYS A 264 25.34 -10.83 4.42
C LYS A 264 24.99 -12.32 4.43
N GLU A 265 23.92 -12.70 5.14
CA GLU A 265 23.47 -14.09 5.27
C GLU A 265 23.02 -14.68 3.92
N PHE A 266 22.31 -13.89 3.10
CA PHE A 266 21.85 -14.35 1.80
C PHE A 266 22.93 -14.31 0.71
N GLY A 267 23.98 -13.52 0.89
CA GLY A 267 24.93 -13.21 -0.18
C GLY A 267 24.29 -12.41 -1.34
N TYR A 268 23.15 -11.76 -1.08
CA TYR A 268 22.41 -10.94 -2.04
C TYR A 268 21.98 -9.63 -1.42
N THR A 269 22.13 -8.56 -2.18
CA THR A 269 21.76 -7.22 -1.73
C THR A 269 20.31 -6.86 -2.09
N LEU A 270 19.69 -5.99 -1.29
CA LEU A 270 18.36 -5.43 -1.56
C LEU A 270 18.39 -4.53 -2.80
N LYS A 271 19.48 -3.82 -3.00
CA LYS A 271 19.74 -3.03 -4.22
C LYS A 271 20.62 -3.82 -5.19
N ARG A 272 20.44 -3.56 -6.49
CA ARG A 272 21.15 -4.33 -7.52
C ARG A 272 22.66 -4.17 -7.43
N ASP A 273 23.14 -2.93 -7.24
CA ASP A 273 24.54 -2.54 -7.48
C ASP A 273 25.26 -2.08 -6.21
N THR A 274 24.64 -2.20 -5.04
CA THR A 274 25.23 -1.75 -3.77
C THR A 274 24.55 -2.39 -2.56
N ASP A 275 25.31 -2.69 -1.52
CA ASP A 275 24.78 -3.07 -0.23
C ASP A 275 24.21 -1.85 0.53
N LEU A 276 23.37 -2.11 1.54
CA LEU A 276 22.69 -1.07 2.29
C LEU A 276 23.66 -0.20 3.11
N SER A 277 24.73 -0.79 3.65
CA SER A 277 25.72 -0.03 4.42
C SER A 277 26.47 0.99 3.56
N THR A 278 26.75 0.62 2.33
CA THR A 278 27.39 1.52 1.32
C THR A 278 26.36 2.53 0.79
N LEU A 279 25.12 2.13 0.59
CA LEU A 279 24.05 3.00 0.09
C LEU A 279 23.82 4.18 1.02
N ILE A 280 23.68 3.95 2.33
CA ILE A 280 23.38 5.04 3.27
C ILE A 280 24.52 6.05 3.43
N LYS A 281 25.78 5.64 3.18
CA LYS A 281 26.93 6.57 3.17
C LYS A 281 26.88 7.57 2.01
N LYS A 282 26.13 7.27 0.94
CA LYS A 282 25.89 8.15 -0.22
C LYS A 282 24.65 9.02 -0.04
N GLY A 283 23.86 8.74 1.00
CA GLY A 283 22.62 9.45 1.30
C GLY A 283 22.78 10.46 2.43
N VAL A 284 21.93 11.48 2.40
CA VAL A 284 21.77 12.44 3.48
C VAL A 284 20.37 12.25 4.06
N PRO A 285 20.22 12.01 5.38
CA PRO A 285 18.92 11.98 6.02
C PRO A 285 18.13 13.25 5.76
N TYR A 286 16.83 13.13 5.62
CA TYR A 286 15.97 14.28 5.40
C TYR A 286 16.01 15.23 6.60
N HIS A 287 16.18 16.52 6.31
CA HIS A 287 16.27 17.57 7.32
C HIS A 287 14.99 17.69 8.17
N ASP A 288 13.84 17.35 7.60
CA ASP A 288 12.53 17.53 8.21
C ASP A 288 12.16 16.43 9.25
N ILE A 289 13.07 15.50 9.50
CA ILE A 289 12.87 14.45 10.52
C ILE A 289 13.08 15.05 11.91
N THR A 290 12.00 15.16 12.67
CA THR A 290 12.06 15.52 14.09
C THR A 290 11.84 14.31 14.97
N PRO A 291 12.31 14.32 16.24
CA PRO A 291 12.05 13.22 17.19
C PRO A 291 10.56 12.93 17.39
N GLU A 292 9.71 13.95 17.34
CA GLU A 292 8.25 13.85 17.49
C GLU A 292 7.63 13.12 16.30
N LEU A 293 7.99 13.52 15.07
CA LEU A 293 7.50 12.88 13.85
C LEU A 293 8.01 11.44 13.73
N ALA A 294 9.28 11.19 14.09
CA ALA A 294 9.83 9.85 14.11
C ALA A 294 9.08 8.95 15.10
N ARG A 295 8.82 9.43 16.32
CA ARG A 295 8.04 8.69 17.33
C ARG A 295 6.60 8.43 16.85
N LEU A 296 5.95 9.43 16.27
CA LEU A 296 4.61 9.25 15.71
C LEU A 296 4.59 8.19 14.59
N ALA A 297 5.56 8.24 13.67
CA ALA A 297 5.62 7.32 12.53
C ALA A 297 5.95 5.87 12.93
N THR A 298 6.66 5.69 14.05
CA THR A 298 7.02 4.37 14.61
C THR A 298 6.13 3.95 15.79
N SER A 299 5.05 4.67 16.06
CA SER A 299 4.02 4.31 17.03
C SER A 299 2.97 3.43 16.37
N TYR A 300 2.44 2.46 17.11
CA TYR A 300 1.25 1.70 16.67
C TYR A 300 -0.06 2.48 16.82
N GLN A 301 0.01 3.69 17.34
CA GLN A 301 -1.15 4.57 17.55
C GLN A 301 -0.91 5.91 16.87
N TYR A 302 -1.89 6.34 16.07
CA TYR A 302 -1.92 7.67 15.46
C TYR A 302 -2.71 8.63 16.35
N ASN A 303 -2.03 9.55 17.02
CA ASN A 303 -2.62 10.43 18.02
C ASN A 303 -2.86 11.87 17.53
N SER A 304 -3.09 12.05 16.24
CA SER A 304 -3.44 13.35 15.66
C SER A 304 -4.79 13.31 14.96
N ASP A 305 -5.45 14.46 14.85
CA ASP A 305 -6.69 14.59 14.09
C ASP A 305 -6.43 14.37 12.59
N ILE A 306 -7.36 13.68 11.92
CA ILE A 306 -7.33 13.47 10.47
C ILE A 306 -7.63 14.78 9.73
N PHE A 307 -8.56 15.59 10.24
CA PHE A 307 -8.85 16.89 9.64
C PHE A 307 -8.11 18.00 10.35
N ILE A 308 -7.44 18.85 9.59
CA ILE A 308 -6.83 20.07 10.10
C ILE A 308 -7.96 21.10 10.33
N PRO A 309 -8.14 21.62 11.56
CA PRO A 309 -9.18 22.60 11.86
C PRO A 309 -9.06 23.86 10.97
N TYR A 310 -10.19 24.52 10.70
CA TYR A 310 -10.18 25.76 9.91
C TYR A 310 -9.45 26.93 10.60
N SER A 311 -9.23 26.84 11.90
CA SER A 311 -8.41 27.78 12.67
C SER A 311 -6.91 27.64 12.41
N GLN A 312 -6.48 26.53 11.78
CA GLN A 312 -5.09 26.28 11.42
C GLN A 312 -4.92 26.32 9.90
N GLN A 313 -3.80 26.81 9.42
CA GLN A 313 -3.47 26.74 8.01
C GLN A 313 -3.17 25.27 7.64
N TRP A 314 -3.68 24.80 6.50
CA TRP A 314 -3.22 23.56 5.91
C TRP A 314 -1.89 23.79 5.24
N GLU A 315 -0.90 23.00 5.57
CA GLU A 315 0.45 23.15 5.03
C GLU A 315 0.82 21.95 4.16
N LEU A 316 1.42 22.28 3.02
CA LEU A 316 1.98 21.28 2.13
C LEU A 316 3.15 20.58 2.83
N PRO A 317 3.15 19.24 2.99
CA PRO A 317 4.20 18.58 3.75
C PRO A 317 5.55 18.64 3.03
N ALA A 318 6.65 18.61 3.80
CA ALA A 318 8.02 18.69 3.31
C ALA A 318 8.39 17.65 2.23
N GLY A 319 7.71 16.50 2.21
CA GLY A 319 7.88 15.46 1.21
C GLY A 319 7.15 15.68 -0.11
N ALA A 320 6.28 16.71 -0.20
CA ALA A 320 5.55 16.98 -1.44
C ALA A 320 6.51 17.30 -2.58
N PHE A 321 6.22 16.76 -3.76
CA PHE A 321 7.00 16.89 -5.00
C PHE A 321 8.47 16.41 -4.91
N LYS A 322 8.90 15.84 -3.78
CA LYS A 322 10.25 15.26 -3.71
C LYS A 322 10.33 14.01 -4.57
N LYS A 323 11.34 13.96 -5.41
CA LYS A 323 11.66 12.77 -6.21
C LYS A 323 12.08 11.65 -5.26
N CYS A 324 11.26 10.65 -5.15
CA CYS A 324 11.59 9.37 -4.52
C CYS A 324 11.71 8.30 -5.60
N GLY A 325 12.54 7.28 -5.37
CA GLY A 325 12.57 6.13 -6.25
C GLY A 325 11.15 5.56 -6.40
N GLY A 326 10.68 5.43 -7.62
CA GLY A 326 9.39 4.84 -7.96
C GLY A 326 9.58 3.58 -8.79
N PRO A 327 8.53 2.75 -8.97
CA PRO A 327 8.60 1.65 -9.92
C PRO A 327 8.93 2.20 -11.32
N MET A 328 9.98 1.67 -11.89
CA MET A 328 10.39 1.97 -13.27
C MET A 328 9.39 1.40 -14.26
#